data_af33928df3ab427c855cc845161fc3e8
#
_entry.id   af33928df3ab427c855cc845161fc3e8
#
_cell.length_a   1.000
_cell.length_b   1.000
_cell.length_c   1.000
_cell.angle_alpha   90.00
_cell.angle_beta   90.00
_cell.angle_gamma   90.00
#
_symmetry.space_group_name_H-M   'P 1'
#
loop_
_entity.id
_entity.type
_entity.pdbx_description
1 polymer ?
#
loop_
_entity_poly.entity_id
_entity_poly.type
_entity_poly.pdbx_seq_one_letter_code
_entity_poly.pdbx_strand_id
1 'polypeptide(L)'
;LAPPFKADFAEWADIRDRSRAHLEPWEPNWPQDVHSKSDWARRLKAWHSGWRKGRAHVFLIRRQQDNRLVGGVSLTNVRGWPAQAANIGYWIGEAYEGQGYMQEAVGTVCAWAFQVLDLWRIEAGTLPNNERSQRVLAKVGFEREGYARDYLEIAGKREDHILFALVRPASQR
;
A
#
# COMPACT_ATOMS: atom_id res chain seq x y z
N LEU A 1 -1.95 -11.78 5.64
CA LEU A 1 -1.09 -11.16 4.62
C LEU A 1 -0.25 -12.23 3.92
N ALA A 2 -0.20 -12.21 2.59
CA ALA A 2 0.61 -13.11 1.78
C ALA A 2 1.18 -12.37 0.56
N PRO A 3 2.38 -12.73 0.06
CA PRO A 3 2.84 -12.21 -1.21
C PRO A 3 1.91 -12.69 -2.34
N PRO A 4 1.75 -11.90 -3.43
CA PRO A 4 0.89 -12.26 -4.54
C PRO A 4 1.48 -13.42 -5.37
N PHE A 5 0.59 -14.34 -5.79
CA PHE A 5 0.92 -15.47 -6.64
C PHE A 5 0.06 -15.48 -7.92
N LYS A 6 0.47 -16.28 -8.91
CA LYS A 6 -0.24 -16.38 -10.20
C LYS A 6 -1.73 -16.75 -10.03
N ALA A 7 -2.03 -17.58 -9.05
CA ALA A 7 -3.40 -18.03 -8.76
C ALA A 7 -4.34 -16.92 -8.26
N ASP A 8 -3.81 -15.83 -7.70
CA ASP A 8 -4.60 -14.74 -7.15
C ASP A 8 -5.24 -13.83 -8.23
N PHE A 9 -4.87 -14.02 -9.50
CA PHE A 9 -5.26 -13.14 -10.60
C PHE A 9 -6.78 -12.89 -10.67
N ALA A 10 -7.57 -13.96 -10.70
CA ALA A 10 -9.00 -13.84 -10.93
C ALA A 10 -9.69 -13.03 -9.83
N GLU A 11 -9.34 -13.30 -8.59
CA GLU A 11 -9.90 -12.63 -7.42
C GLU A 11 -9.41 -11.19 -7.31
N TRP A 12 -8.13 -10.95 -7.62
CA TRP A 12 -7.55 -9.61 -7.65
C TRP A 12 -8.17 -8.72 -8.73
N ALA A 13 -8.38 -9.25 -9.94
CA ALA A 13 -9.01 -8.51 -11.02
C ALA A 13 -10.47 -8.19 -10.70
N ASP A 14 -11.24 -9.18 -10.24
CA ASP A 14 -12.65 -9.03 -9.90
C ASP A 14 -12.87 -7.95 -8.82
N ILE A 15 -12.13 -8.01 -7.71
CA ILE A 15 -12.30 -7.04 -6.62
C ILE A 15 -11.93 -5.61 -7.06
N ARG A 16 -10.89 -5.46 -7.88
CA ARG A 16 -10.47 -4.14 -8.36
C ARG A 16 -11.44 -3.58 -9.39
N ASP A 17 -11.95 -4.41 -10.30
CA ASP A 17 -12.93 -3.98 -11.29
C ASP A 17 -14.24 -3.56 -10.63
N ARG A 18 -14.73 -4.32 -9.65
CA ARG A 18 -15.93 -3.94 -8.87
C ARG A 18 -15.73 -2.66 -8.05
N SER A 19 -14.51 -2.41 -7.62
CA SER A 19 -14.17 -1.23 -6.80
C SER A 19 -13.59 -0.08 -7.63
N ARG A 20 -13.73 -0.09 -8.97
CA ARG A 20 -13.11 0.89 -9.86
C ARG A 20 -13.42 2.32 -9.45
N ALA A 21 -14.69 2.68 -9.33
CA ALA A 21 -15.11 4.03 -8.98
C ALA A 21 -14.60 4.47 -7.59
N HIS A 22 -14.38 3.51 -6.69
CA HIS A 22 -13.86 3.74 -5.34
C HIS A 22 -12.33 3.94 -5.32
N LEU A 23 -11.58 3.25 -6.21
CA LEU A 23 -10.11 3.24 -6.19
C LEU A 23 -9.47 4.26 -7.15
N GLU A 24 -10.03 4.40 -8.34
CA GLU A 24 -9.45 5.19 -9.44
C GLU A 24 -9.17 6.66 -9.05
N PRO A 25 -10.00 7.35 -8.22
CA PRO A 25 -9.71 8.71 -7.77
C PRO A 25 -8.44 8.87 -6.91
N TRP A 26 -7.91 7.78 -6.38
CA TRP A 26 -6.78 7.77 -5.43
C TRP A 26 -5.51 7.16 -5.99
N GLU A 27 -5.54 6.69 -7.24
CA GLU A 27 -4.44 5.99 -7.89
C GLU A 27 -3.97 6.73 -9.16
N PRO A 28 -2.74 6.46 -9.63
CA PRO A 28 -2.31 6.88 -10.96
C PRO A 28 -3.26 6.39 -12.05
N ASN A 29 -3.24 7.02 -13.22
CA ASN A 29 -4.06 6.62 -14.34
C ASN A 29 -3.96 5.13 -14.63
N TRP A 30 -5.11 4.50 -14.80
CA TRP A 30 -5.20 3.09 -15.14
C TRP A 30 -5.05 2.92 -16.66
N PRO A 31 -4.08 2.12 -17.13
CA PRO A 31 -3.92 1.84 -18.56
C PRO A 31 -5.10 1.03 -19.10
N GLN A 32 -5.27 0.99 -20.44
CA GLN A 32 -6.37 0.25 -21.07
C GLN A 32 -6.38 -1.24 -20.76
N ASP A 33 -5.18 -1.85 -20.58
CA ASP A 33 -5.02 -3.26 -20.26
C ASP A 33 -5.03 -3.56 -18.75
N VAL A 34 -5.36 -2.56 -17.91
CA VAL A 34 -5.42 -2.73 -16.45
C VAL A 34 -6.32 -3.91 -16.08
N HIS A 35 -5.88 -4.70 -15.11
CA HIS A 35 -6.53 -5.93 -14.64
C HIS A 35 -6.63 -7.05 -15.69
N SER A 36 -5.91 -6.98 -16.81
CA SER A 36 -5.75 -8.10 -17.73
C SER A 36 -4.74 -9.13 -17.20
N LYS A 37 -4.73 -10.34 -17.81
CA LYS A 37 -3.70 -11.35 -17.52
C LYS A 37 -2.28 -10.87 -17.82
N SER A 38 -2.11 -10.05 -18.86
CA SER A 38 -0.82 -9.44 -19.21
C SER A 38 -0.35 -8.43 -18.19
N ASP A 39 -1.26 -7.56 -17.73
CA ASP A 39 -0.97 -6.61 -16.64
C ASP A 39 -0.57 -7.35 -15.35
N TRP A 40 -1.35 -8.37 -14.97
CA TRP A 40 -1.03 -9.17 -13.80
C TRP A 40 0.36 -9.82 -13.89
N ALA A 41 0.67 -10.45 -15.04
CA ALA A 41 1.99 -11.08 -15.23
C ALA A 41 3.14 -10.07 -15.13
N ARG A 42 2.96 -8.86 -15.71
CA ARG A 42 3.90 -7.74 -15.61
C ARG A 42 4.11 -7.30 -14.16
N ARG A 43 3.00 -7.11 -13.41
CA ARG A 43 3.03 -6.75 -11.98
C ARG A 43 3.72 -7.83 -11.14
N LEU A 44 3.35 -9.09 -11.29
CA LEU A 44 3.98 -10.19 -10.56
C LEU A 44 5.49 -10.24 -10.80
N LYS A 45 5.93 -10.11 -12.05
CA LYS A 45 7.36 -10.08 -12.37
C LYS A 45 8.07 -8.93 -11.66
N ALA A 46 7.47 -7.75 -11.65
CA ALA A 46 8.00 -6.57 -10.97
C ALA A 46 8.04 -6.76 -9.45
N TRP A 47 6.95 -7.24 -8.85
CA TRP A 47 6.84 -7.48 -7.41
C TRP A 47 7.83 -8.54 -6.92
N HIS A 48 7.92 -9.69 -7.60
CA HIS A 48 8.89 -10.73 -7.26
C HIS A 48 10.35 -10.25 -7.43
N SER A 49 10.61 -9.40 -8.44
CA SER A 49 11.93 -8.77 -8.59
C SER A 49 12.21 -7.79 -7.44
N GLY A 50 11.21 -6.99 -7.03
CA GLY A 50 11.31 -6.09 -5.89
C GLY A 50 11.64 -6.83 -4.60
N TRP A 51 10.93 -7.92 -4.32
CA TRP A 51 11.18 -8.79 -3.17
C TRP A 51 12.60 -9.33 -3.14
N ARG A 52 13.06 -9.94 -4.26
CA ARG A 52 14.41 -10.52 -4.33
C ARG A 52 15.52 -9.48 -4.17
N LYS A 53 15.27 -8.25 -4.58
CA LYS A 53 16.24 -7.14 -4.48
C LYS A 53 16.12 -6.35 -3.18
N GLY A 54 15.19 -6.70 -2.30
CA GLY A 54 14.91 -5.96 -1.07
C GLY A 54 14.44 -4.51 -1.29
N ARG A 55 13.85 -4.20 -2.47
CA ARG A 55 13.44 -2.83 -2.84
C ARG A 55 11.96 -2.55 -2.72
N ALA A 56 11.16 -3.60 -2.73
CA ALA A 56 9.71 -3.51 -2.59
C ALA A 56 9.14 -4.82 -2.05
N HIS A 57 8.11 -4.73 -1.23
CA HIS A 57 7.41 -5.88 -0.65
C HIS A 57 5.91 -5.64 -0.79
N VAL A 58 5.24 -6.47 -1.56
CA VAL A 58 3.80 -6.39 -1.81
C VAL A 58 3.10 -7.55 -1.13
N PHE A 59 2.00 -7.26 -0.47
CA PHE A 59 1.16 -8.24 0.20
C PHE A 59 -0.28 -8.08 -0.24
N LEU A 60 -0.97 -9.19 -0.43
CA LEU A 60 -2.41 -9.27 -0.52
C LEU A 60 -2.99 -9.50 0.87
N ILE A 61 -4.11 -8.83 1.14
CA ILE A 61 -4.84 -8.94 2.41
C ILE A 61 -5.98 -9.92 2.20
N ARG A 62 -5.96 -11.02 2.94
CA ARG A 62 -7.03 -12.02 2.91
C ARG A 62 -7.76 -12.06 4.24
N ARG A 63 -9.09 -12.07 4.17
CA ARG A 63 -9.95 -12.20 5.35
C ARG A 63 -9.83 -13.61 5.91
N GLN A 64 -9.58 -13.72 7.22
CA GLN A 64 -9.36 -15.04 7.86
C GLN A 64 -10.57 -15.97 7.80
N GLN A 65 -11.79 -15.42 7.88
CA GLN A 65 -13.03 -16.16 7.94
C GLN A 65 -13.27 -17.08 6.71
N ASP A 66 -12.93 -16.60 5.52
CA ASP A 66 -13.26 -17.27 4.25
C ASP A 66 -12.12 -17.22 3.22
N ASN A 67 -10.98 -16.74 3.63
CA ASN A 67 -9.77 -16.56 2.80
C ASN A 67 -9.96 -15.64 1.56
N ARG A 68 -11.02 -14.85 1.52
CA ARG A 68 -11.26 -13.92 0.41
C ARG A 68 -10.26 -12.78 0.40
N LEU A 69 -9.83 -12.41 -0.79
CA LEU A 69 -9.03 -11.22 -1.02
C LEU A 69 -9.86 -9.96 -0.75
N VAL A 70 -9.37 -9.07 0.11
CA VAL A 70 -10.06 -7.84 0.49
C VAL A 70 -9.30 -6.58 0.11
N GLY A 71 -7.99 -6.68 -0.11
CA GLY A 71 -7.15 -5.51 -0.43
C GLY A 71 -5.69 -5.86 -0.61
N GLY A 72 -4.85 -4.86 -0.59
CA GLY A 72 -3.39 -5.02 -0.67
C GLY A 72 -2.65 -3.90 0.05
N VAL A 73 -1.45 -4.21 0.50
CA VAL A 73 -0.51 -3.26 1.09
C VAL A 73 0.89 -3.50 0.51
N SER A 74 1.63 -2.44 0.27
CA SER A 74 2.97 -2.51 -0.30
C SER A 74 3.94 -1.58 0.39
N LEU A 75 5.15 -2.07 0.62
CA LEU A 75 6.31 -1.25 0.87
C LEU A 75 7.07 -1.07 -0.43
N THR A 76 7.36 0.16 -0.78
CA THR A 76 8.12 0.53 -1.99
C THR A 76 9.25 1.47 -1.62
N ASN A 77 10.16 1.71 -2.56
CA ASN A 77 11.29 2.61 -2.32
C ASN A 77 12.03 2.29 -1.00
N VAL A 78 12.26 0.99 -0.76
CA VAL A 78 13.01 0.53 0.40
C VAL A 78 14.46 1.00 0.26
N ARG A 79 14.90 1.80 1.22
CA ARG A 79 16.23 2.43 1.27
C ARG A 79 16.97 1.86 2.49
N GLY A 80 18.20 1.43 2.26
CA GLY A 80 19.11 1.00 3.35
C GLY A 80 19.76 2.20 4.05
N TRP A 81 20.85 1.92 4.75
CA TRP A 81 21.65 2.96 5.41
C TRP A 81 22.05 4.09 4.44
N PRO A 82 22.01 5.38 4.88
CA PRO A 82 21.66 5.84 6.23
C PRO A 82 20.17 6.11 6.43
N ALA A 83 19.31 5.99 5.41
CA ALA A 83 17.89 6.34 5.52
C ALA A 83 17.07 5.29 6.28
N GLN A 84 17.35 3.99 6.05
CA GLN A 84 16.60 2.84 6.58
C GLN A 84 15.08 3.07 6.61
N ALA A 85 14.53 3.42 5.43
CA ALA A 85 13.15 3.86 5.30
C ALA A 85 12.46 3.23 4.08
N ALA A 86 11.13 3.23 4.07
CA ALA A 86 10.31 2.82 2.94
C ALA A 86 9.04 3.65 2.83
N ASN A 87 8.44 3.67 1.65
CA ASN A 87 7.10 4.21 1.44
C ASN A 87 6.06 3.09 1.57
N ILE A 88 4.94 3.37 2.23
CA ILE A 88 3.81 2.46 2.30
C ILE A 88 2.65 2.97 1.45
N GLY A 89 2.05 2.07 0.67
CA GLY A 89 0.82 2.32 -0.06
C GLY A 89 -0.14 1.15 0.11
N TYR A 90 -1.45 1.40 0.02
CA TYR A 90 -2.45 0.37 0.22
C TYR A 90 -3.76 0.70 -0.50
N TRP A 91 -4.56 -0.33 -0.71
CA TRP A 91 -5.89 -0.25 -1.28
C TRP A 91 -6.81 -1.29 -0.64
N ILE A 92 -8.11 -1.02 -0.63
CA ILE A 92 -9.12 -1.96 -0.14
C ILE A 92 -10.30 -1.99 -1.10
N GLY A 93 -10.88 -3.16 -1.32
CA GLY A 93 -12.14 -3.27 -2.07
C GLY A 93 -13.27 -2.55 -1.34
N GLU A 94 -14.11 -1.84 -2.09
CA GLU A 94 -15.20 -1.00 -1.58
C GLU A 94 -16.08 -1.73 -0.55
N ALA A 95 -16.46 -2.99 -0.84
CA ALA A 95 -17.29 -3.82 0.04
C ALA A 95 -16.67 -4.15 1.40
N TYR A 96 -15.38 -3.91 1.56
CA TYR A 96 -14.62 -4.24 2.80
C TYR A 96 -14.14 -3.01 3.56
N GLU A 97 -14.51 -1.82 3.08
CA GLU A 97 -14.15 -0.58 3.73
C GLU A 97 -14.79 -0.44 5.12
N GLY A 98 -14.13 0.30 6.02
CA GLY A 98 -14.66 0.61 7.35
C GLY A 98 -14.63 -0.55 8.36
N GLN A 99 -14.17 -1.75 7.97
CA GLN A 99 -14.20 -2.96 8.81
C GLN A 99 -12.88 -3.20 9.60
N GLY A 100 -11.94 -2.25 9.56
CA GLY A 100 -10.67 -2.34 10.31
C GLY A 100 -9.55 -3.10 9.60
N TYR A 101 -9.81 -3.82 8.51
CA TYR A 101 -8.80 -4.62 7.81
C TYR A 101 -7.55 -3.84 7.41
N MET A 102 -7.72 -2.62 6.91
CA MET A 102 -6.58 -1.82 6.47
C MET A 102 -5.72 -1.34 7.64
N GLN A 103 -6.34 -0.95 8.75
CA GLN A 103 -5.61 -0.57 9.96
C GLN A 103 -4.76 -1.74 10.48
N GLU A 104 -5.34 -2.93 10.57
CA GLU A 104 -4.64 -4.15 10.99
C GLU A 104 -3.49 -4.49 10.02
N ALA A 105 -3.73 -4.47 8.72
CA ALA A 105 -2.75 -4.80 7.71
C ALA A 105 -1.57 -3.83 7.68
N VAL A 106 -1.83 -2.52 7.73
CA VAL A 106 -0.78 -1.48 7.75
C VAL A 106 0.05 -1.61 9.03
N GLY A 107 -0.59 -1.76 10.19
CA GLY A 107 0.12 -1.97 11.46
C GLY A 107 1.02 -3.21 11.44
N THR A 108 0.50 -4.32 10.93
CA THR A 108 1.27 -5.58 10.79
C THR A 108 2.48 -5.42 9.86
N VAL A 109 2.30 -4.77 8.71
CA VAL A 109 3.41 -4.55 7.75
C VAL A 109 4.45 -3.59 8.32
N CYS A 110 4.04 -2.56 9.05
CA CYS A 110 4.99 -1.66 9.73
C CYS A 110 5.81 -2.40 10.79
N ALA A 111 5.17 -3.19 11.64
CA ALA A 111 5.85 -3.99 12.65
C ALA A 111 6.86 -4.97 12.00
N TRP A 112 6.45 -5.67 10.96
CA TRP A 112 7.30 -6.56 10.18
C TRP A 112 8.50 -5.80 9.56
N ALA A 113 8.26 -4.62 9.00
CA ALA A 113 9.32 -3.82 8.37
C ALA A 113 10.37 -3.36 9.39
N PHE A 114 9.96 -2.99 10.59
CA PHE A 114 10.89 -2.63 11.67
C PHE A 114 11.69 -3.84 12.19
N GLN A 115 11.05 -5.01 12.33
CA GLN A 115 11.67 -6.19 12.92
C GLN A 115 12.53 -6.98 11.92
N VAL A 116 12.07 -7.10 10.65
CA VAL A 116 12.67 -8.00 9.66
C VAL A 116 13.54 -7.27 8.65
N LEU A 117 13.13 -6.08 8.23
CA LEU A 117 13.89 -5.27 7.27
C LEU A 117 14.82 -4.25 7.96
N ASP A 118 14.79 -4.20 9.29
CA ASP A 118 15.56 -3.25 10.11
C ASP A 118 15.37 -1.79 9.66
N LEU A 119 14.15 -1.43 9.26
CA LEU A 119 13.83 -0.05 8.92
C LEU A 119 13.62 0.78 10.19
N TRP A 120 13.87 2.07 10.06
CA TRP A 120 13.66 3.06 11.13
C TRP A 120 12.47 3.95 10.89
N ARG A 121 11.98 3.97 9.64
CA ARG A 121 10.95 4.90 9.22
C ARG A 121 10.10 4.32 8.10
N ILE A 122 8.79 4.50 8.22
CA ILE A 122 7.83 4.22 7.16
C ILE A 122 7.13 5.54 6.81
N GLU A 123 7.10 5.87 5.52
CA GLU A 123 6.54 7.11 4.99
C GLU A 123 5.26 6.83 4.22
N ALA A 124 4.29 7.73 4.29
CA ALA A 124 3.06 7.67 3.51
C ALA A 124 2.68 9.07 2.99
N GLY A 125 2.08 9.11 1.80
CA GLY A 125 1.48 10.32 1.26
C GLY A 125 0.00 10.08 1.00
N THR A 126 -0.86 11.05 1.31
CA THR A 126 -2.28 11.01 1.00
C THR A 126 -2.73 12.31 0.35
N LEU A 127 -3.70 12.24 -0.55
CA LEU A 127 -4.38 13.45 -1.02
C LEU A 127 -5.01 14.19 0.16
N PRO A 128 -5.05 15.54 0.15
CA PRO A 128 -5.62 16.32 1.24
C PRO A 128 -7.09 16.00 1.55
N ASN A 129 -7.86 15.60 0.54
CA ASN A 129 -9.27 15.22 0.66
C ASN A 129 -9.49 13.71 0.95
N ASN A 130 -8.44 12.89 1.02
CA ASN A 130 -8.55 11.47 1.36
C ASN A 130 -8.54 11.26 2.89
N GLU A 131 -9.58 11.76 3.57
CA GLU A 131 -9.71 11.64 5.02
C GLU A 131 -9.73 10.20 5.52
N ARG A 132 -10.22 9.25 4.70
CA ARG A 132 -10.27 7.83 5.06
C ARG A 132 -8.87 7.26 5.24
N SER A 133 -7.99 7.51 4.27
CA SER A 133 -6.58 7.11 4.36
C SER A 133 -5.87 7.80 5.54
N GLN A 134 -6.09 9.08 5.75
CA GLN A 134 -5.52 9.83 6.88
C GLN A 134 -5.95 9.23 8.23
N ARG A 135 -7.23 8.83 8.38
CA ARG A 135 -7.72 8.15 9.60
C ARG A 135 -7.05 6.79 9.82
N VAL A 136 -6.80 6.01 8.75
CA VAL A 136 -6.06 4.74 8.87
C VAL A 136 -4.65 4.99 9.39
N LEU A 137 -3.93 5.94 8.80
CA LEU A 137 -2.57 6.28 9.20
C LEU A 137 -2.50 6.76 10.65
N ALA A 138 -3.39 7.69 11.05
CA ALA A 138 -3.45 8.19 12.41
C ALA A 138 -3.72 7.07 13.45
N LYS A 139 -4.64 6.14 13.15
CA LYS A 139 -4.94 5.00 14.02
C LYS A 139 -3.78 4.01 14.18
N VAL A 140 -2.91 3.90 13.18
CA VAL A 140 -1.69 3.09 13.25
C VAL A 140 -0.56 3.80 14.00
N GLY A 141 -0.66 5.11 14.18
CA GLY A 141 0.32 5.92 14.88
C GLY A 141 1.24 6.73 13.97
N PHE A 142 0.89 6.87 12.69
CA PHE A 142 1.60 7.80 11.82
C PHE A 142 1.34 9.24 12.23
N GLU A 143 2.38 10.06 12.23
CA GLU A 143 2.32 11.50 12.48
C GLU A 143 2.39 12.27 11.17
N ARG A 144 1.63 13.37 11.09
CA ARG A 144 1.71 14.29 9.97
C ARG A 144 2.97 15.12 10.09
N GLU A 145 3.80 15.14 9.02
CA GLU A 145 5.07 15.87 9.01
C GLU A 145 5.12 17.02 8.01
N GLY A 146 4.24 17.01 7.00
CA GLY A 146 4.35 18.05 6.00
C GLY A 146 3.24 18.04 4.96
N TYR A 147 3.47 18.90 3.97
CA TYR A 147 2.64 19.09 2.79
C TYR A 147 3.55 19.26 1.58
N ALA A 148 3.36 18.46 0.55
CA ALA A 148 4.13 18.49 -0.68
C ALA A 148 3.21 18.89 -1.84
N ARG A 149 3.56 19.99 -2.53
CA ARG A 149 2.82 20.47 -3.70
C ARG A 149 3.23 19.68 -4.94
N ASP A 150 2.27 19.43 -5.84
CA ASP A 150 2.49 18.72 -7.12
C ASP A 150 3.32 17.44 -6.97
N TYR A 151 3.06 16.68 -5.90
CA TYR A 151 3.93 15.60 -5.45
C TYR A 151 3.84 14.36 -6.34
N LEU A 152 2.64 13.83 -6.54
CA LEU A 152 2.41 12.63 -7.36
C LEU A 152 1.32 12.89 -8.41
N GLU A 153 1.39 12.13 -9.50
CA GLU A 153 0.32 12.10 -10.47
C GLU A 153 -0.75 11.11 -10.02
N ILE A 154 -1.97 11.61 -9.81
CA ILE A 154 -3.17 10.85 -9.45
C ILE A 154 -4.27 11.17 -10.44
N ALA A 155 -4.94 10.16 -10.98
CA ALA A 155 -5.99 10.32 -11.99
C ALA A 155 -5.62 11.28 -13.14
N GLY A 156 -4.33 11.26 -13.56
CA GLY A 156 -3.80 12.07 -14.66
C GLY A 156 -3.46 13.52 -14.32
N LYS A 157 -3.49 13.90 -13.05
CA LYS A 157 -3.15 15.26 -12.60
C LYS A 157 -2.06 15.21 -11.52
N ARG A 158 -1.19 16.22 -11.52
CA ARG A 158 -0.30 16.44 -10.39
C ARG A 158 -1.10 16.94 -9.21
N GLU A 159 -0.98 16.24 -8.10
CA GLU A 159 -1.75 16.49 -6.90
C GLU A 159 -0.87 16.71 -5.68
N ASP A 160 -1.32 17.59 -4.81
CA ASP A 160 -0.69 17.85 -3.53
C ASP A 160 -0.92 16.68 -2.58
N HIS A 161 0.02 16.46 -1.67
CA HIS A 161 -0.08 15.39 -0.68
C HIS A 161 0.23 15.89 0.73
N ILE A 162 -0.51 15.37 1.69
CA ILE A 162 -0.13 15.43 3.10
C ILE A 162 0.84 14.27 3.33
N LEU A 163 2.00 14.59 3.93
CA LEU A 163 3.04 13.62 4.24
C LEU A 163 2.92 13.15 5.69
N PHE A 164 3.04 11.84 5.86
CA PHE A 164 2.99 11.17 7.14
C PHE A 164 4.20 10.27 7.32
N ALA A 165 4.61 10.04 8.56
CA ALA A 165 5.60 9.06 8.91
C ALA A 165 5.28 8.31 10.19
N LEU A 166 5.71 7.05 10.24
CA LEU A 166 5.78 6.23 11.43
C LEU A 166 7.26 5.91 11.70
N VAL A 167 7.76 6.34 12.85
CA VAL A 167 9.13 6.10 13.28
C VAL A 167 9.17 4.88 14.20
N ARG A 168 10.21 4.05 14.07
CA ARG A 168 10.41 2.85 14.90
C ARG A 168 10.31 3.21 16.38
N PRO A 169 9.44 2.54 17.15
CA PRO A 169 9.27 2.81 18.58
C PRO A 169 10.56 2.65 19.36
N ALA A 170 10.78 3.47 20.39
CA ALA A 170 11.97 3.41 21.23
C ALA A 170 12.18 2.04 21.88
N SER A 171 11.11 1.33 22.21
CA SER A 171 11.14 -0.03 22.75
C SER A 171 11.65 -1.11 21.78
N GLN A 172 11.83 -0.77 20.51
CA GLN A 172 12.33 -1.67 19.44
C GLN A 172 13.67 -1.20 18.85
N ARG A 173 14.29 -0.19 19.47
CA ARG A 173 15.58 0.38 19.06
C ARG A 173 16.76 -0.42 19.62
#